data_81e1cca5d97e484e8db0371fe1dcd839
#
_entry.id   81e1cca5d97e484e8db0371fe1dcd839
#
_cell.length_a   1.000
_cell.length_b   1.000
_cell.length_c   1.000
_cell.angle_alpha   90.00
_cell.angle_beta   90.00
_cell.angle_gamma   90.00
#
_symmetry.space_group_name_H-M   'P 1'
#
loop_
_entity.id
_entity.type
_entity.pdbx_description
1 polymer ?
#
loop_
_entity_poly.entity_id
_entity_poly.type
_entity_poly.pdbx_seq_one_letter_code
_entity_poly.pdbx_strand_id
1 'polypeptide(L)'
;NLELTDGIFKFEQETPGENLKVTFSGYKIREDQNADNLYVLLDTTAETTASIYWITPVIETVPTVAQEFEIGTRLKDIQNSPEKDPVLTDGKATYNQKEIPGTWQWQNPETVLDQVGEIRYTMLFIPENTAGFKTIQAEVTVSTIKAVVTPPEIPEMVYNGQEQAPVIPETEFYKTVQNEKHLDAGEYNVTMELKNPALYRWPESEEKITILPYKIQKAKADITGTPDPEKLTLIYGQMLSDGLTSETEPDRAKKKTLIAKDMISGIKVKVAEMETAGEWQWKLEEFEKKQLTVTENAYKLQ
;
A
#
# COMPACT_ATOMS: atom_id res chain seq x y z
N ASN A 1 48.87 67.51 19.09
CA ASN A 1 47.55 66.79 19.05
C ASN A 1 47.39 66.07 20.38
N LEU A 2 46.29 66.31 21.07
CA LEU A 2 45.92 65.57 22.26
C LEU A 2 45.38 64.18 21.85
N GLU A 3 45.82 63.16 22.59
CA GLU A 3 45.36 61.77 22.40
C GLU A 3 44.36 61.44 23.52
N LEU A 4 43.33 60.67 23.14
CA LEU A 4 42.35 60.14 24.08
C LEU A 4 42.77 58.70 24.45
N THR A 5 42.61 58.41 25.73
CA THR A 5 42.84 57.07 26.29
C THR A 5 41.64 56.62 27.10
N ASP A 6 41.63 55.35 27.47
CA ASP A 6 40.58 54.75 28.27
C ASP A 6 39.19 54.77 27.64
N GLY A 7 38.45 54.32 27.28
CA GLY A 7 37.12 54.46 26.70
C GLY A 7 36.50 53.08 26.47
N ILE A 8 35.20 53.07 26.55
CA ILE A 8 34.40 51.84 26.39
C ILE A 8 33.45 52.06 25.20
N PHE A 9 33.52 51.19 24.24
CA PHE A 9 32.52 51.07 23.20
C PHE A 9 31.36 50.19 23.65
N LYS A 10 30.14 50.65 23.51
CA LYS A 10 28.91 49.89 23.81
C LYS A 10 27.95 49.97 22.64
N PHE A 11 27.62 48.82 22.07
CA PHE A 11 26.49 48.73 21.14
C PHE A 11 25.16 48.79 21.90
N GLU A 12 24.13 49.35 21.29
CA GLU A 12 22.78 49.38 21.85
C GLU A 12 22.15 47.97 21.97
N GLN A 13 22.63 47.04 21.14
CA GLN A 13 22.26 45.61 21.19
C GLN A 13 23.45 44.76 20.80
N GLU A 14 23.43 43.50 21.27
CA GLU A 14 24.51 42.53 20.98
C GLU A 14 24.11 41.55 19.83
N THR A 15 22.87 41.66 19.33
CA THR A 15 22.39 40.86 18.20
C THR A 15 22.73 41.53 16.87
N PRO A 16 22.91 40.76 15.78
CA PRO A 16 23.16 41.30 14.46
C PRO A 16 22.11 42.32 14.02
N GLY A 17 22.58 43.34 13.35
CA GLY A 17 21.79 44.43 12.83
C GLY A 17 22.68 45.45 12.13
N GLU A 18 22.09 46.25 11.25
CA GLU A 18 22.78 47.31 10.52
C GLU A 18 22.53 48.66 11.18
N ASN A 19 23.54 49.60 11.06
CA ASN A 19 23.43 50.93 11.60
C ASN A 19 23.06 51.00 13.11
N LEU A 20 23.54 50.03 13.88
CA LEU A 20 23.34 50.03 15.32
C LEU A 20 24.05 51.19 15.98
N LYS A 21 23.39 51.83 16.92
CA LYS A 21 23.99 52.89 17.70
C LYS A 21 25.15 52.33 18.55
N VAL A 22 26.28 52.96 18.48
CA VAL A 22 27.48 52.66 19.30
C VAL A 22 27.80 53.92 20.11
N THR A 23 27.81 53.77 21.40
CA THR A 23 28.21 54.83 22.32
C THR A 23 29.66 54.57 22.77
N PHE A 24 30.50 55.56 22.63
CA PHE A 24 31.82 55.57 23.18
C PHE A 24 31.82 56.53 24.37
N SER A 25 32.24 56.04 25.56
CA SER A 25 32.20 56.81 26.79
C SER A 25 33.41 56.51 27.71
N GLY A 26 33.62 57.37 28.67
CA GLY A 26 34.65 57.22 29.69
C GLY A 26 36.09 57.45 29.20
N TYR A 27 36.23 58.05 27.99
CA TYR A 27 37.56 58.41 27.50
C TYR A 27 38.09 59.63 28.25
N LYS A 28 39.42 59.69 28.33
CA LYS A 28 40.15 60.76 29.02
C LYS A 28 41.25 61.27 28.08
N ILE A 29 41.73 62.50 28.31
CA ILE A 29 42.99 62.95 27.69
C ILE A 29 44.11 62.17 28.32
N ARG A 30 45.06 61.72 27.49
CA ARG A 30 46.24 60.95 27.93
C ARG A 30 47.01 61.75 29.01
N GLU A 31 47.32 61.15 30.13
CA GLU A 31 47.85 61.82 31.32
C GLU A 31 49.14 62.54 31.05
N ASP A 32 50.05 62.00 30.23
CA ASP A 32 51.31 62.63 29.88
C ASP A 32 51.15 63.91 29.04
N GLN A 33 49.99 64.07 28.41
CA GLN A 33 49.63 65.26 27.61
C GLN A 33 48.82 66.28 28.38
N ASN A 34 48.36 65.98 29.59
CA ASN A 34 47.59 66.89 30.45
C ASN A 34 48.10 66.95 31.88
N ALA A 35 49.40 66.76 32.06
CA ALA A 35 50.04 66.72 33.39
C ALA A 35 49.79 67.99 34.25
N ASP A 36 49.65 69.14 33.62
CA ASP A 36 49.35 70.42 34.28
C ASP A 36 47.86 70.73 34.37
N ASN A 37 46.96 69.76 34.03
CA ASN A 37 45.48 69.93 34.01
C ASN A 37 45.02 71.14 33.16
N LEU A 38 45.67 71.44 32.06
CA LEU A 38 45.38 72.59 31.21
C LEU A 38 44.15 72.39 30.32
N TYR A 39 43.73 71.14 30.16
CA TYR A 39 42.64 70.78 29.25
C TYR A 39 41.57 70.01 29.99
N VAL A 40 40.30 70.28 29.63
CA VAL A 40 39.13 69.55 30.11
C VAL A 40 38.32 69.13 28.92
N LEU A 41 37.87 67.88 28.89
CA LEU A 41 36.90 67.43 27.90
C LEU A 41 35.53 68.03 28.20
N LEU A 42 34.91 68.69 27.24
CA LEU A 42 33.56 69.21 27.36
C LEU A 42 32.51 68.11 27.30
N ASP A 43 32.77 67.12 26.43
CA ASP A 43 31.97 65.91 26.30
C ASP A 43 32.82 64.69 26.60
N THR A 44 32.27 63.79 27.38
CA THR A 44 32.92 62.49 27.68
C THR A 44 32.21 61.28 27.02
N THR A 45 31.26 61.61 26.12
CA THR A 45 30.55 60.63 25.31
C THR A 45 30.50 61.00 23.85
N ALA A 46 30.59 60.07 22.97
CA ALA A 46 30.41 60.21 21.53
C ALA A 46 29.54 59.08 21.01
N GLU A 47 28.86 59.33 19.92
CA GLU A 47 27.98 58.37 19.30
C GLU A 47 28.38 58.15 17.85
N THR A 48 28.23 56.94 17.39
CA THR A 48 28.37 56.56 15.96
C THR A 48 27.45 55.39 15.64
N THR A 49 27.50 54.88 14.44
CA THR A 49 26.81 53.68 14.05
C THR A 49 27.78 52.63 13.52
N ALA A 50 27.51 51.36 13.81
CA ALA A 50 28.23 50.23 13.25
C ALA A 50 27.27 49.07 13.00
N SER A 51 27.68 48.04 12.26
CA SER A 51 26.84 46.88 11.98
C SER A 51 27.45 45.61 12.59
N ILE A 52 26.62 44.77 13.15
CA ILE A 52 26.98 43.42 13.58
C ILE A 52 26.36 42.47 12.55
N TYR A 53 27.16 41.63 11.91
CA TYR A 53 26.68 40.69 10.90
C TYR A 53 26.57 39.28 11.50
N TRP A 54 25.53 38.56 11.05
CA TRP A 54 25.43 37.12 11.34
C TRP A 54 26.63 36.39 10.74
N ILE A 55 27.11 35.42 11.48
CA ILE A 55 28.09 34.48 10.95
C ILE A 55 27.37 33.49 10.02
N THR A 56 27.89 33.34 8.81
CA THR A 56 27.42 32.31 7.88
C THR A 56 28.23 31.04 8.10
N PRO A 57 27.59 29.93 8.58
CA PRO A 57 28.26 28.64 8.72
C PRO A 57 28.74 28.10 7.37
N VAL A 58 29.74 27.26 7.39
CA VAL A 58 30.19 26.49 6.23
C VAL A 58 29.72 25.05 6.39
N ILE A 59 29.09 24.52 5.34
CA ILE A 59 28.67 23.12 5.30
C ILE A 59 29.93 22.27 5.08
N GLU A 60 30.29 21.44 6.05
CA GLU A 60 31.37 20.49 5.95
C GLU A 60 30.90 19.17 5.32
N THR A 61 29.75 18.67 5.76
CA THR A 61 29.08 17.50 5.16
C THR A 61 27.59 17.77 5.02
N VAL A 62 27.02 17.29 3.90
CA VAL A 62 25.58 17.37 3.63
C VAL A 62 24.91 16.12 4.20
N PRO A 63 23.70 16.21 4.76
CA PRO A 63 22.91 15.02 5.10
C PRO A 63 22.74 14.11 3.89
N THR A 64 22.69 12.80 4.13
CA THR A 64 22.42 11.80 3.08
C THR A 64 21.27 10.90 3.47
N VAL A 65 20.47 10.52 2.47
CA VAL A 65 19.38 9.56 2.62
C VAL A 65 19.87 8.18 2.23
N ALA A 66 19.79 7.21 3.15
CA ALA A 66 20.43 5.90 3.02
C ALA A 66 19.56 4.84 2.32
N GLN A 67 18.30 5.11 2.05
CA GLN A 67 17.35 4.17 1.43
C GLN A 67 16.48 4.81 0.37
N GLU A 68 15.81 3.98 -0.41
CA GLU A 68 14.82 4.39 -1.40
C GLU A 68 13.42 4.48 -0.77
N PHE A 69 12.60 5.38 -1.29
CA PHE A 69 11.24 5.59 -0.85
C PHE A 69 10.25 5.42 -2.00
N GLU A 70 9.09 4.87 -1.71
CA GLU A 70 8.01 4.84 -2.70
C GLU A 70 7.46 6.24 -2.95
N ILE A 71 7.05 6.51 -4.18
CA ILE A 71 6.27 7.72 -4.49
C ILE A 71 5.03 7.78 -3.59
N GLY A 72 4.56 9.00 -3.31
CA GLY A 72 3.49 9.21 -2.33
C GLY A 72 4.01 9.45 -0.90
N THR A 73 5.27 9.08 -0.60
CA THR A 73 5.91 9.41 0.67
C THR A 73 6.10 10.92 0.78
N ARG A 74 5.95 11.49 1.97
CA ARG A 74 6.24 12.92 2.23
C ARG A 74 7.62 13.08 2.80
N LEU A 75 8.28 14.21 2.50
CA LEU A 75 9.62 14.49 3.01
C LEU A 75 9.69 14.46 4.54
N LYS A 76 8.65 14.90 5.25
CA LYS A 76 8.58 14.84 6.72
C LYS A 76 8.64 13.42 7.28
N ASP A 77 8.25 12.43 6.48
CA ASP A 77 8.26 11.01 6.90
C ASP A 77 9.64 10.37 6.70
N ILE A 78 10.55 11.08 5.99
CA ILE A 78 11.97 10.73 5.83
C ILE A 78 12.74 11.29 7.03
N GLN A 79 12.71 10.57 8.13
CA GLN A 79 13.41 10.93 9.36
C GLN A 79 13.83 9.68 10.12
N ASN A 80 14.85 9.86 10.95
CA ASN A 80 15.34 8.77 11.79
C ASN A 80 14.29 8.38 12.83
N SER A 81 14.16 7.06 13.04
CA SER A 81 13.35 6.48 14.10
C SER A 81 14.28 5.78 15.09
N PRO A 82 14.04 5.87 16.41
CA PRO A 82 14.85 5.17 17.41
C PRO A 82 14.87 3.65 17.26
N GLU A 83 13.88 3.08 16.55
CA GLU A 83 13.69 1.64 16.42
C GLU A 83 14.21 1.06 15.09
N LYS A 84 14.73 1.89 14.19
CA LYS A 84 15.18 1.48 12.86
C LYS A 84 16.58 2.01 12.58
N ASP A 85 17.28 1.38 11.63
CA ASP A 85 18.53 1.90 11.10
C ASP A 85 18.36 3.34 10.62
N PRO A 86 19.38 4.20 10.82
CA PRO A 86 19.28 5.60 10.45
C PRO A 86 19.06 5.75 8.95
N VAL A 87 17.92 6.35 8.60
CA VAL A 87 17.51 6.65 7.23
C VAL A 87 18.20 7.90 6.70
N LEU A 88 18.42 8.88 7.58
CA LEU A 88 19.01 10.16 7.29
C LEU A 88 20.27 10.30 8.14
N THR A 89 21.43 10.49 7.50
CA THR A 89 22.66 10.82 8.21
C THR A 89 22.69 12.30 8.51
N ASP A 90 23.28 12.66 9.66
CA ASP A 90 23.45 14.06 10.02
C ASP A 90 24.53 14.71 9.16
N GLY A 91 24.22 15.89 8.63
CA GLY A 91 25.21 16.77 8.04
C GLY A 91 25.92 17.58 9.11
N LYS A 92 27.05 18.18 8.76
CA LYS A 92 27.84 19.05 9.65
C LYS A 92 28.01 20.43 9.09
N ALA A 93 27.81 21.42 9.95
CA ALA A 93 28.12 22.82 9.67
C ALA A 93 29.19 23.30 10.64
N THR A 94 30.16 24.08 10.15
CA THR A 94 31.30 24.56 10.92
C THR A 94 31.52 26.06 10.74
N TYR A 95 32.22 26.64 11.71
CA TYR A 95 32.81 27.96 11.62
C TYR A 95 34.19 27.95 12.28
N ASN A 96 35.20 28.45 11.60
CA ASN A 96 36.57 28.41 12.04
C ASN A 96 37.03 26.98 12.50
N GLN A 97 36.64 25.95 11.71
CA GLN A 97 36.94 24.53 11.95
C GLN A 97 36.32 23.95 13.25
N LYS A 98 35.36 24.67 13.84
CA LYS A 98 34.57 24.19 14.97
C LYS A 98 33.15 23.87 14.51
N GLU A 99 32.68 22.71 14.92
CA GLU A 99 31.27 22.32 14.64
C GLU A 99 30.30 23.25 15.35
N ILE A 100 29.26 23.65 14.63
CA ILE A 100 28.16 24.48 15.15
C ILE A 100 27.02 23.54 15.50
N PRO A 101 26.53 23.53 16.74
CA PRO A 101 25.34 22.82 17.11
C PRO A 101 24.11 23.33 16.38
N GLY A 102 23.27 22.42 15.88
CA GLY A 102 22.05 22.79 15.15
C GLY A 102 21.31 21.55 14.63
N THR A 103 20.24 21.77 13.92
CA THR A 103 19.39 20.72 13.36
C THR A 103 19.18 20.90 11.88
N TRP A 104 19.08 19.76 11.16
CA TRP A 104 18.70 19.72 9.75
C TRP A 104 17.20 19.45 9.62
N GLN A 105 16.53 20.23 8.78
CA GLN A 105 15.10 20.11 8.53
C GLN A 105 14.81 20.29 7.04
N TRP A 106 13.84 19.55 6.51
CA TRP A 106 13.37 19.78 5.15
C TRP A 106 12.74 21.18 5.02
N GLN A 107 13.11 21.92 4.00
CA GLN A 107 12.54 23.26 3.76
C GLN A 107 11.02 23.20 3.53
N ASN A 108 10.56 22.18 2.81
CA ASN A 108 9.16 21.94 2.51
C ASN A 108 8.75 20.53 2.95
N PRO A 109 8.53 20.28 4.25
CA PRO A 109 8.32 18.94 4.80
C PRO A 109 7.07 18.24 4.29
N GLU A 110 6.05 18.98 3.83
CA GLU A 110 4.81 18.42 3.27
C GLU A 110 4.91 18.03 1.79
N THR A 111 6.06 18.26 1.14
CA THR A 111 6.26 17.84 -0.24
C THR A 111 6.12 16.32 -0.36
N VAL A 112 5.28 15.89 -1.32
CA VAL A 112 5.06 14.50 -1.67
C VAL A 112 6.03 14.10 -2.79
N LEU A 113 6.66 12.94 -2.67
CA LEU A 113 7.49 12.36 -3.72
C LEU A 113 6.58 11.90 -4.87
N ASP A 114 6.64 12.57 -6.01
CA ASP A 114 5.74 12.39 -7.15
C ASP A 114 6.42 11.90 -8.44
N GLN A 115 7.73 11.69 -8.40
CA GLN A 115 8.55 11.24 -9.53
C GLN A 115 9.48 10.11 -9.09
N VAL A 116 9.70 9.14 -9.97
CA VAL A 116 10.63 8.02 -9.75
C VAL A 116 12.03 8.42 -10.19
N GLY A 117 13.03 8.08 -9.38
CA GLY A 117 14.45 8.35 -9.64
C GLY A 117 15.10 9.20 -8.54
N GLU A 118 16.25 9.76 -8.84
CA GLU A 118 17.01 10.62 -7.94
C GLU A 118 16.58 12.08 -8.09
N ILE A 119 16.02 12.64 -7.04
CA ILE A 119 15.52 14.00 -7.00
C ILE A 119 16.16 14.74 -5.84
N ARG A 120 16.49 16.02 -6.07
CA ARG A 120 17.10 16.88 -5.05
C ARG A 120 16.04 17.70 -4.35
N TYR A 121 16.12 17.70 -3.03
CA TYR A 121 15.29 18.51 -2.16
C TYR A 121 16.14 19.32 -1.20
N THR A 122 15.69 20.51 -0.85
CA THR A 122 16.44 21.43 0.01
C THR A 122 16.21 21.11 1.48
N MET A 123 17.29 20.98 2.24
CA MET A 123 17.29 20.99 3.70
C MET A 123 17.90 22.28 4.24
N LEU A 124 17.39 22.71 5.37
CA LEU A 124 17.88 23.85 6.14
C LEU A 124 18.64 23.37 7.36
N PHE A 125 19.85 23.89 7.54
CA PHE A 125 20.53 23.80 8.82
C PHE A 125 20.13 24.99 9.70
N ILE A 126 19.53 24.72 10.84
CA ILE A 126 19.11 25.72 11.81
C ILE A 126 20.07 25.64 13.00
N PRO A 127 20.98 26.62 13.15
CA PRO A 127 21.88 26.66 14.31
C PRO A 127 21.09 26.80 15.62
N GLU A 128 21.56 26.19 16.72
CA GLU A 128 20.99 26.42 18.04
C GLU A 128 21.11 27.89 18.48
N ASN A 129 22.24 28.53 18.14
CA ASN A 129 22.43 29.95 18.37
C ASN A 129 22.00 30.76 17.13
N THR A 130 20.70 30.98 16.95
CA THR A 130 20.14 31.77 15.86
C THR A 130 20.44 33.27 15.99
N ALA A 131 20.87 33.73 17.15
CA ALA A 131 21.27 35.13 17.36
C ALA A 131 22.63 35.43 16.72
N GLY A 132 23.53 34.47 16.64
CA GLY A 132 24.87 34.64 16.09
C GLY A 132 25.08 34.07 14.69
N PHE A 133 24.33 33.06 14.31
CA PHE A 133 24.53 32.32 13.07
C PHE A 133 23.29 32.36 12.15
N LYS A 134 23.56 32.45 10.86
CA LYS A 134 22.52 32.33 9.82
C LYS A 134 22.13 30.88 9.62
N THR A 135 20.83 30.66 9.35
CA THR A 135 20.35 29.45 8.71
C THR A 135 20.96 29.34 7.31
N ILE A 136 21.42 28.15 6.97
CA ILE A 136 21.99 27.81 5.66
C ILE A 136 21.22 26.65 5.05
N GLN A 137 21.39 26.40 3.76
CA GLN A 137 20.67 25.36 3.03
C GLN A 137 21.62 24.46 2.24
N ALA A 138 21.19 23.22 2.04
CA ALA A 138 21.86 22.24 1.21
C ALA A 138 20.85 21.44 0.38
N GLU A 139 21.30 20.98 -0.79
CA GLU A 139 20.56 20.04 -1.62
C GLU A 139 20.88 18.61 -1.19
N VAL A 140 19.83 17.83 -0.90
CA VAL A 140 19.90 16.43 -0.50
C VAL A 140 19.19 15.58 -1.54
N THR A 141 19.86 14.55 -2.03
CA THR A 141 19.28 13.61 -3.00
C THR A 141 18.43 12.58 -2.29
N VAL A 142 17.21 12.39 -2.75
CA VAL A 142 16.29 11.33 -2.34
C VAL A 142 16.04 10.43 -3.54
N SER A 143 16.31 9.13 -3.38
CA SER A 143 15.99 8.10 -4.37
C SER A 143 14.56 7.62 -4.17
N THR A 144 13.77 7.63 -5.23
CA THR A 144 12.37 7.24 -5.22
C THR A 144 12.10 6.10 -6.18
N ILE A 145 11.25 5.18 -5.76
CA ILE A 145 10.82 4.02 -6.53
C ILE A 145 9.30 4.03 -6.74
N LYS A 146 8.84 3.22 -7.67
CA LYS A 146 7.41 3.04 -7.94
C LYS A 146 6.69 2.51 -6.70
N ALA A 147 5.51 3.05 -6.41
CA ALA A 147 4.65 2.51 -5.37
C ALA A 147 3.99 1.19 -5.81
N VAL A 148 3.86 0.27 -4.86
CA VAL A 148 3.21 -1.02 -5.08
C VAL A 148 1.69 -0.87 -5.01
N VAL A 149 1.01 -1.30 -6.08
CA VAL A 149 -0.46 -1.36 -6.12
C VAL A 149 -0.91 -2.80 -5.92
N THR A 150 -1.56 -3.07 -4.81
CA THR A 150 -2.11 -4.39 -4.52
C THR A 150 -3.34 -4.65 -5.38
N PRO A 151 -3.39 -5.75 -6.15
CA PRO A 151 -4.58 -6.14 -6.88
C PRO A 151 -5.75 -6.44 -5.92
N PRO A 152 -7.02 -6.27 -6.35
CA PRO A 152 -8.17 -6.62 -5.54
C PRO A 152 -8.26 -8.14 -5.34
N GLU A 153 -8.79 -8.56 -4.21
CA GLU A 153 -9.18 -9.95 -4.01
C GLU A 153 -10.44 -10.24 -4.81
N ILE A 154 -10.44 -11.37 -5.52
CA ILE A 154 -11.61 -11.84 -6.27
C ILE A 154 -12.37 -12.83 -5.39
N PRO A 155 -13.66 -12.56 -5.08
CA PRO A 155 -14.47 -13.48 -4.28
C PRO A 155 -14.71 -14.79 -5.01
N GLU A 156 -14.83 -15.87 -4.25
CA GLU A 156 -15.26 -17.15 -4.79
C GLU A 156 -16.69 -17.05 -5.34
N MET A 157 -16.90 -17.62 -6.52
CA MET A 157 -18.19 -17.67 -7.21
C MET A 157 -18.68 -19.10 -7.32
N VAL A 158 -20.01 -19.26 -7.33
CA VAL A 158 -20.64 -20.57 -7.48
C VAL A 158 -21.61 -20.49 -8.65
N TYR A 159 -21.64 -21.52 -9.47
CA TYR A 159 -22.57 -21.64 -10.58
C TYR A 159 -24.03 -21.42 -10.13
N ASN A 160 -24.73 -20.52 -10.79
CA ASN A 160 -26.11 -20.16 -10.47
C ASN A 160 -27.06 -20.22 -11.68
N GLY A 161 -26.59 -20.77 -12.80
CA GLY A 161 -27.36 -20.87 -14.04
C GLY A 161 -27.44 -19.57 -14.86
N GLN A 162 -26.71 -18.54 -14.47
CA GLN A 162 -26.62 -17.26 -15.18
C GLN A 162 -25.15 -16.95 -15.50
N GLU A 163 -24.96 -16.11 -16.51
CA GLU A 163 -23.62 -15.59 -16.81
C GLU A 163 -23.09 -14.69 -15.67
N GLN A 164 -21.91 -15.01 -15.18
CA GLN A 164 -21.27 -14.37 -14.05
C GLN A 164 -19.88 -13.86 -14.41
N ALA A 165 -19.50 -12.74 -13.83
CA ALA A 165 -18.12 -12.23 -13.77
C ALA A 165 -17.89 -11.54 -12.41
N PRO A 166 -16.66 -11.54 -11.88
CA PRO A 166 -16.37 -10.83 -10.65
C PRO A 166 -16.55 -9.32 -10.83
N VAL A 167 -17.04 -8.65 -9.80
CA VAL A 167 -17.13 -7.19 -9.78
C VAL A 167 -15.81 -6.64 -9.28
N ILE A 168 -15.09 -5.94 -10.14
CA ILE A 168 -13.82 -5.31 -9.83
C ILE A 168 -14.05 -3.83 -9.54
N PRO A 169 -13.68 -3.33 -8.36
CA PRO A 169 -13.79 -1.91 -8.05
C PRO A 169 -12.88 -1.08 -8.96
N GLU A 170 -13.38 0.02 -9.47
CA GLU A 170 -12.52 0.99 -10.13
C GLU A 170 -11.71 1.78 -9.11
N THR A 171 -10.43 2.06 -9.46
CA THR A 171 -9.52 2.85 -8.64
C THR A 171 -8.81 3.90 -9.49
N GLU A 172 -8.10 4.82 -8.86
CA GLU A 172 -7.22 5.75 -9.55
C GLU A 172 -5.96 5.07 -10.11
N PHE A 173 -5.58 3.90 -9.58
CA PHE A 173 -4.33 3.22 -9.92
C PHE A 173 -4.44 2.28 -11.11
N TYR A 174 -5.56 1.58 -11.27
CA TYR A 174 -5.75 0.58 -12.31
C TYR A 174 -7.15 0.61 -12.94
N LYS A 175 -7.27 -0.05 -14.07
CA LYS A 175 -8.53 -0.35 -14.77
C LYS A 175 -8.61 -1.81 -15.16
N THR A 176 -9.82 -2.32 -15.29
CA THR A 176 -10.08 -3.64 -15.85
C THR A 176 -10.06 -3.56 -17.37
N VAL A 177 -9.27 -4.43 -18.02
CA VAL A 177 -9.13 -4.51 -19.47
C VAL A 177 -9.98 -5.62 -20.04
N GLN A 178 -10.01 -6.79 -19.36
CA GLN A 178 -10.79 -7.94 -19.76
C GLN A 178 -11.43 -8.58 -18.54
N ASN A 179 -12.76 -8.73 -18.59
CA ASN A 179 -13.57 -9.37 -17.55
C ASN A 179 -14.86 -9.88 -18.21
N GLU A 180 -14.74 -11.00 -18.92
CA GLU A 180 -15.87 -11.60 -19.63
C GLU A 180 -16.76 -12.36 -18.64
N LYS A 181 -18.07 -12.41 -18.95
CA LYS A 181 -19.03 -13.20 -18.21
C LYS A 181 -19.00 -14.65 -18.71
N HIS A 182 -19.08 -15.58 -17.78
CA HIS A 182 -19.08 -17.01 -18.07
C HIS A 182 -20.30 -17.68 -17.42
N LEU A 183 -20.93 -18.58 -18.18
CA LEU A 183 -22.06 -19.36 -17.70
C LEU A 183 -21.61 -20.59 -16.91
N ASP A 184 -20.56 -21.27 -17.40
CA ASP A 184 -20.15 -22.58 -16.87
C ASP A 184 -19.26 -22.47 -15.64
N ALA A 185 -19.29 -23.51 -14.80
CA ALA A 185 -18.30 -23.69 -13.75
C ALA A 185 -16.93 -24.01 -14.37
N GLY A 186 -15.91 -23.26 -13.96
CA GLY A 186 -14.57 -23.36 -14.55
C GLY A 186 -13.58 -22.40 -13.94
N GLU A 187 -12.37 -22.37 -14.48
CA GLU A 187 -11.31 -21.43 -14.11
C GLU A 187 -11.16 -20.39 -15.21
N TYR A 188 -11.12 -19.13 -14.82
CA TYR A 188 -11.15 -17.98 -15.69
C TYR A 188 -10.17 -16.92 -15.22
N ASN A 189 -9.98 -15.87 -15.99
CA ASN A 189 -9.05 -14.81 -15.69
C ASN A 189 -9.69 -13.43 -15.84
N VAL A 190 -9.28 -12.51 -14.98
CA VAL A 190 -9.49 -11.07 -15.15
C VAL A 190 -8.16 -10.43 -15.50
N THR A 191 -8.14 -9.59 -16.51
CA THR A 191 -6.96 -8.83 -16.91
C THR A 191 -7.09 -7.38 -16.46
N MET A 192 -6.09 -6.89 -15.75
CA MET A 192 -6.04 -5.53 -15.22
C MET A 192 -4.80 -4.81 -15.73
N GLU A 193 -4.89 -3.49 -15.85
CA GLU A 193 -3.83 -2.64 -16.36
C GLU A 193 -3.62 -1.43 -15.43
N LEU A 194 -2.37 -1.14 -15.06
CA LEU A 194 -2.01 0.09 -14.36
C LEU A 194 -2.28 1.32 -15.24
N LYS A 195 -2.93 2.33 -14.68
CA LYS A 195 -3.19 3.60 -15.36
C LYS A 195 -1.91 4.42 -15.56
N ASN A 196 -0.98 4.32 -14.62
CA ASN A 196 0.32 4.99 -14.70
C ASN A 196 1.47 4.04 -14.32
N PRO A 197 1.96 3.21 -15.25
CA PRO A 197 3.04 2.27 -14.99
C PRO A 197 4.42 2.93 -14.79
N ALA A 198 4.53 4.24 -15.01
CA ALA A 198 5.75 4.98 -14.69
C ALA A 198 5.88 5.25 -13.18
N LEU A 199 4.76 5.36 -12.47
CA LEU A 199 4.71 5.66 -11.04
C LEU A 199 4.35 4.44 -10.18
N TYR A 200 3.65 3.46 -10.76
CA TYR A 200 3.11 2.32 -10.03
C TYR A 200 3.59 1.00 -10.62
N ARG A 201 3.65 -0.02 -9.77
CA ARG A 201 3.94 -1.41 -10.17
C ARG A 201 3.03 -2.38 -9.43
N TRP A 202 2.84 -3.56 -10.01
CA TRP A 202 2.23 -4.68 -9.30
C TRP A 202 3.22 -5.31 -8.31
N PRO A 203 2.75 -6.03 -7.28
CA PRO A 203 3.64 -6.80 -6.42
C PRO A 203 4.53 -7.73 -7.25
N GLU A 204 5.82 -7.72 -6.99
CA GLU A 204 6.83 -8.59 -7.64
C GLU A 204 6.89 -8.52 -9.18
N SER A 205 6.28 -7.48 -9.81
CA SER A 205 6.25 -7.34 -11.26
C SER A 205 6.38 -5.88 -11.69
N GLU A 206 7.16 -5.65 -12.74
CA GLU A 206 7.29 -4.36 -13.42
C GLU A 206 6.36 -4.24 -14.65
N GLU A 207 5.63 -5.32 -14.95
CA GLU A 207 4.71 -5.34 -16.08
C GLU A 207 3.51 -4.41 -15.83
N LYS A 208 3.04 -3.79 -16.90
CA LYS A 208 1.86 -2.91 -16.86
C LYS A 208 0.57 -3.68 -16.57
N ILE A 209 0.51 -4.93 -17.02
CA ILE A 209 -0.65 -5.81 -16.97
C ILE A 209 -0.46 -6.87 -15.89
N THR A 210 -1.52 -7.18 -15.16
CA THR A 210 -1.61 -8.36 -14.31
C THR A 210 -2.83 -9.18 -14.67
N ILE A 211 -2.73 -10.50 -14.46
CA ILE A 211 -3.80 -11.46 -14.71
C ILE A 211 -4.14 -12.13 -13.38
N LEU A 212 -5.39 -11.99 -12.97
CA LEU A 212 -5.90 -12.58 -11.74
C LEU A 212 -6.79 -13.77 -12.09
N PRO A 213 -6.42 -14.99 -11.69
CA PRO A 213 -7.28 -16.16 -11.86
C PRO A 213 -8.46 -16.10 -10.89
N TYR A 214 -9.63 -16.57 -11.35
CA TYR A 214 -10.77 -16.81 -10.50
C TYR A 214 -11.49 -18.09 -10.90
N LYS A 215 -12.37 -18.59 -10.02
CA LYS A 215 -13.07 -19.83 -10.23
C LYS A 215 -14.57 -19.67 -9.99
N ILE A 216 -15.37 -20.19 -10.93
CA ILE A 216 -16.78 -20.48 -10.71
C ILE A 216 -16.87 -21.94 -10.30
N GLN A 217 -17.15 -22.18 -9.03
CA GLN A 217 -17.29 -23.53 -8.48
C GLN A 217 -18.58 -24.19 -8.95
N LYS A 218 -18.59 -25.51 -9.05
CA LYS A 218 -19.83 -26.26 -9.31
C LYS A 218 -20.79 -26.06 -8.15
N ALA A 219 -22.02 -25.75 -8.45
CA ALA A 219 -23.07 -25.72 -7.44
C ALA A 219 -23.38 -27.15 -6.95
N LYS A 220 -23.78 -27.25 -5.69
CA LYS A 220 -24.31 -28.50 -5.16
C LYS A 220 -25.70 -28.73 -5.72
N ALA A 221 -25.94 -29.95 -6.17
CA ALA A 221 -27.27 -30.38 -6.58
C ALA A 221 -28.04 -30.89 -5.36
N ASP A 222 -29.24 -30.38 -5.17
CA ASP A 222 -30.15 -30.87 -4.14
C ASP A 222 -31.17 -31.80 -4.75
N ILE A 223 -31.32 -32.98 -4.17
CA ILE A 223 -32.30 -33.97 -4.58
C ILE A 223 -33.55 -33.77 -3.72
N THR A 224 -34.67 -33.51 -4.37
CA THR A 224 -35.98 -33.35 -3.71
C THR A 224 -36.95 -34.44 -4.17
N GLY A 225 -37.82 -34.88 -3.26
CA GLY A 225 -38.73 -35.99 -3.48
C GLY A 225 -38.21 -37.33 -2.95
N THR A 226 -39.08 -38.26 -2.84
CA THR A 226 -38.79 -39.63 -2.42
C THR A 226 -39.21 -40.62 -3.51
N PRO A 227 -38.44 -41.70 -3.71
CA PRO A 227 -38.87 -42.81 -4.54
C PRO A 227 -40.20 -43.37 -4.04
N ASP A 228 -41.08 -43.74 -4.95
CA ASP A 228 -42.37 -44.37 -4.63
C ASP A 228 -42.18 -45.91 -4.63
N PRO A 229 -42.07 -46.55 -3.45
CA PRO A 229 -41.82 -47.99 -3.37
C PRO A 229 -42.97 -48.85 -3.84
N GLU A 230 -44.20 -48.31 -3.86
CA GLU A 230 -45.39 -49.02 -4.33
C GLU A 230 -45.38 -49.25 -5.84
N LYS A 231 -44.59 -48.47 -6.56
CA LYS A 231 -44.43 -48.63 -8.00
C LYS A 231 -43.40 -49.64 -8.44
N LEU A 232 -42.63 -50.23 -7.49
CA LEU A 232 -41.66 -51.25 -7.79
C LEU A 232 -42.08 -52.60 -7.23
N THR A 233 -42.55 -53.51 -8.10
CA THR A 233 -42.84 -54.86 -7.73
C THR A 233 -41.90 -55.84 -8.44
N LEU A 234 -41.10 -56.56 -7.68
CA LEU A 234 -40.18 -57.58 -8.17
C LEU A 234 -40.62 -58.98 -7.66
N ILE A 235 -40.37 -60.00 -8.46
CA ILE A 235 -40.65 -61.38 -8.08
C ILE A 235 -39.39 -61.98 -7.44
N TYR A 236 -39.53 -62.73 -6.37
CA TYR A 236 -38.42 -63.43 -5.71
C TYR A 236 -37.53 -64.18 -6.70
N GLY A 237 -36.22 -64.01 -6.59
CA GLY A 237 -35.23 -64.58 -7.51
C GLY A 237 -34.93 -63.79 -8.78
N GLN A 238 -35.55 -62.63 -8.99
CA GLN A 238 -35.21 -61.69 -10.08
C GLN A 238 -34.04 -60.78 -9.63
N MET A 239 -33.22 -60.42 -10.60
CA MET A 239 -32.23 -59.35 -10.40
C MET A 239 -32.83 -58.00 -10.65
N LEU A 240 -32.32 -56.97 -9.98
CA LEU A 240 -32.74 -55.60 -10.27
C LEU A 240 -32.44 -55.20 -11.74
N SER A 241 -31.35 -55.72 -12.29
CA SER A 241 -30.99 -55.61 -13.71
C SER A 241 -32.07 -56.14 -14.67
N ASP A 242 -32.81 -57.21 -14.28
CA ASP A 242 -33.89 -57.74 -15.10
C ASP A 242 -35.06 -56.77 -15.28
N GLY A 243 -35.22 -55.83 -14.34
CA GLY A 243 -36.21 -54.73 -14.40
C GLY A 243 -35.76 -53.53 -15.22
N LEU A 244 -34.46 -53.45 -15.58
CA LEU A 244 -33.87 -52.29 -16.27
C LEU A 244 -33.56 -52.55 -17.75
N THR A 245 -33.58 -53.77 -18.21
CA THR A 245 -33.21 -54.13 -19.58
C THR A 245 -34.40 -54.31 -20.49
N SER A 246 -34.40 -53.54 -21.50
CA SER A 246 -34.61 -53.80 -22.92
C SER A 246 -35.97 -54.07 -23.51
N GLU A 247 -36.10 -53.50 -24.65
CA GLU A 247 -37.22 -53.47 -25.60
C GLU A 247 -37.52 -54.79 -26.30
N THR A 248 -36.91 -55.89 -25.96
CA THR A 248 -36.93 -57.13 -26.76
C THR A 248 -37.67 -58.31 -26.19
N GLU A 249 -38.17 -58.23 -24.95
CA GLU A 249 -38.94 -59.34 -24.34
C GLU A 249 -40.43 -59.00 -24.20
N PRO A 250 -41.34 -59.93 -24.44
CA PRO A 250 -42.76 -59.63 -24.44
C PRO A 250 -43.31 -59.30 -23.04
N ASP A 251 -44.00 -58.22 -22.99
CA ASP A 251 -44.91 -57.68 -21.94
C ASP A 251 -44.45 -57.61 -20.48
N ARG A 252 -43.75 -58.57 -19.93
CA ARG A 252 -43.33 -58.53 -18.50
C ARG A 252 -42.08 -57.72 -18.25
N ALA A 253 -41.15 -57.75 -19.15
CA ALA A 253 -39.91 -56.99 -19.03
C ALA A 253 -40.18 -55.48 -19.29
N LYS A 254 -40.99 -55.14 -20.27
CA LYS A 254 -41.43 -53.73 -20.51
C LYS A 254 -42.13 -53.12 -19.32
N LYS A 255 -43.02 -53.92 -18.65
CA LYS A 255 -43.73 -53.45 -17.47
C LYS A 255 -42.84 -53.15 -16.31
N LYS A 256 -41.75 -53.92 -16.13
CA LYS A 256 -40.78 -53.76 -15.01
C LYS A 256 -39.85 -52.57 -15.23
N THR A 257 -39.40 -52.33 -16.43
CA THR A 257 -38.55 -51.14 -16.75
C THR A 257 -39.34 -49.86 -16.57
N LEU A 258 -40.61 -49.84 -16.95
CA LEU A 258 -41.53 -48.73 -16.72
C LEU A 258 -41.73 -48.47 -15.23
N ILE A 259 -41.91 -49.55 -14.42
CA ILE A 259 -42.12 -49.42 -12.97
C ILE A 259 -40.89 -48.82 -12.28
N ALA A 260 -39.67 -49.18 -12.65
CA ALA A 260 -38.47 -48.63 -12.08
C ALA A 260 -38.29 -47.13 -12.43
N LYS A 261 -38.61 -46.75 -13.67
CA LYS A 261 -38.67 -45.31 -14.09
C LYS A 261 -39.76 -44.56 -13.34
N ASP A 262 -40.93 -45.15 -13.17
CA ASP A 262 -42.04 -44.49 -12.48
C ASP A 262 -41.76 -44.31 -10.98
N MET A 263 -41.04 -45.21 -10.35
CA MET A 263 -40.65 -45.11 -8.95
C MET A 263 -39.81 -43.85 -8.68
N ILE A 264 -38.96 -43.48 -9.61
CA ILE A 264 -38.08 -42.32 -9.49
C ILE A 264 -38.58 -41.07 -10.18
N SER A 265 -39.75 -41.12 -10.87
CA SER A 265 -40.31 -40.00 -11.64
C SER A 265 -40.62 -38.76 -10.77
N GLY A 266 -40.89 -38.97 -9.47
CA GLY A 266 -41.13 -37.88 -8.51
C GLY A 266 -39.90 -37.25 -7.91
N ILE A 267 -38.70 -37.79 -8.21
CA ILE A 267 -37.45 -37.23 -7.70
C ILE A 267 -36.97 -36.13 -8.65
N LYS A 268 -36.73 -34.94 -8.10
CA LYS A 268 -36.22 -33.78 -8.83
C LYS A 268 -34.87 -33.38 -8.34
N VAL A 269 -34.02 -32.93 -9.25
CA VAL A 269 -32.74 -32.35 -8.94
C VAL A 269 -32.84 -30.83 -9.12
N LYS A 270 -32.48 -30.10 -8.10
CA LYS A 270 -32.38 -28.65 -8.15
C LYS A 270 -30.93 -28.20 -7.97
N VAL A 271 -30.55 -27.21 -8.76
CA VAL A 271 -29.28 -26.49 -8.62
C VAL A 271 -29.63 -25.02 -8.49
N ALA A 272 -29.28 -24.39 -7.37
CA ALA A 272 -29.57 -22.98 -7.10
C ALA A 272 -31.05 -22.61 -7.37
N GLU A 273 -31.97 -23.40 -6.79
CA GLU A 273 -33.44 -23.24 -6.92
C GLU A 273 -34.04 -23.54 -8.33
N MET A 274 -33.19 -23.86 -9.31
CA MET A 274 -33.67 -24.25 -10.66
C MET A 274 -33.74 -25.77 -10.79
N GLU A 275 -34.86 -26.27 -11.38
CA GLU A 275 -34.92 -27.67 -11.76
C GLU A 275 -33.95 -27.94 -12.90
N THR A 276 -33.06 -28.91 -12.70
CA THR A 276 -32.07 -29.32 -13.71
C THR A 276 -32.57 -30.52 -14.47
N ALA A 277 -32.60 -30.43 -15.78
CA ALA A 277 -32.90 -31.55 -16.64
C ALA A 277 -31.77 -32.61 -16.54
N GLY A 278 -32.18 -33.83 -16.42
CA GLY A 278 -31.26 -34.96 -16.35
C GLY A 278 -32.00 -36.30 -16.39
N GLU A 279 -31.25 -37.35 -16.64
CA GLU A 279 -31.78 -38.70 -16.61
C GLU A 279 -31.21 -39.48 -15.43
N TRP A 280 -32.04 -40.16 -14.73
CA TRP A 280 -31.65 -41.07 -13.68
C TRP A 280 -31.13 -42.36 -14.30
N GLN A 281 -29.97 -42.79 -13.86
CA GLN A 281 -29.35 -44.04 -14.28
C GLN A 281 -29.02 -44.88 -13.07
N TRP A 282 -29.29 -46.18 -13.16
CA TRP A 282 -28.85 -47.12 -12.15
C TRP A 282 -27.36 -47.39 -12.29
N LYS A 283 -26.63 -47.40 -11.19
CA LYS A 283 -25.22 -47.80 -11.18
C LYS A 283 -25.12 -49.35 -11.25
N LEU A 284 -25.14 -49.89 -12.46
CA LEU A 284 -25.23 -51.32 -12.72
C LEU A 284 -24.04 -52.14 -12.22
N GLU A 285 -22.85 -51.57 -12.09
CA GLU A 285 -21.62 -52.29 -11.66
C GLU A 285 -21.75 -52.99 -10.32
N GLU A 286 -22.59 -52.51 -9.40
CA GLU A 286 -22.85 -53.14 -8.12
C GLU A 286 -24.02 -54.15 -8.15
N PHE A 287 -24.84 -54.14 -9.19
CA PHE A 287 -26.11 -54.87 -9.27
C PHE A 287 -26.03 -56.12 -10.16
N GLU A 288 -25.07 -56.23 -11.07
CA GLU A 288 -24.98 -57.36 -12.02
C GLU A 288 -24.71 -58.75 -11.40
N LYS A 289 -24.41 -58.79 -10.10
CA LYS A 289 -24.02 -60.06 -9.40
C LYS A 289 -24.85 -60.41 -8.19
N LYS A 290 -25.90 -59.71 -7.84
CA LYS A 290 -26.72 -60.04 -6.64
C LYS A 290 -28.14 -60.40 -6.99
N GLN A 291 -28.48 -61.66 -6.76
CA GLN A 291 -29.87 -62.08 -6.63
C GLN A 291 -30.53 -61.36 -5.46
N LEU A 292 -31.75 -60.83 -5.66
CA LEU A 292 -32.51 -60.22 -4.57
C LEU A 292 -32.93 -61.33 -3.60
N THR A 293 -32.32 -61.29 -2.43
CA THR A 293 -32.77 -62.08 -1.28
C THR A 293 -33.66 -61.21 -0.41
N VAL A 294 -34.64 -61.84 0.27
CA VAL A 294 -35.69 -61.16 1.05
C VAL A 294 -35.17 -60.38 2.26
N THR A 295 -33.88 -60.27 2.47
CA THR A 295 -33.28 -59.57 3.59
C THR A 295 -32.39 -58.39 3.10
N GLU A 296 -32.85 -57.22 3.47
CA GLU A 296 -32.11 -55.96 3.69
C GLU A 296 -30.94 -55.61 2.74
N ASN A 297 -31.22 -55.30 1.50
CA ASN A 297 -30.22 -54.62 0.70
C ASN A 297 -30.75 -53.25 0.27
N ALA A 298 -30.21 -52.18 0.89
CA ALA A 298 -30.40 -50.84 0.45
C ALA A 298 -29.55 -50.57 -0.82
N TYR A 299 -30.17 -50.23 -1.92
CA TYR A 299 -29.52 -49.82 -3.17
C TYR A 299 -29.42 -48.32 -3.23
N LYS A 300 -28.25 -47.81 -3.66
CA LYS A 300 -28.03 -46.38 -3.84
C LYS A 300 -28.30 -45.96 -5.29
N LEU A 301 -29.10 -44.96 -5.47
CA LEU A 301 -29.18 -44.19 -6.71
C LEU A 301 -27.96 -43.26 -6.81
N GLN A 302 -27.46 -43.10 -8.01
CA GLN A 302 -26.47 -42.05 -8.35
C GLN A 302 -27.12 -40.92 -9.13
#